data_30b923f6b493e487d9d058b733fe988d
#
_entry.id   30b923f6b493e487d9d058b733fe988d
#
_cell.length_a   1.000
_cell.length_b   1.000
_cell.length_c   1.000
_cell.angle_alpha   90.00
_cell.angle_beta   90.00
_cell.angle_gamma   90.00
#
_symmetry.space_group_name_H-M   'P 1'
#
loop_
_entity.id
_entity.type
_entity.pdbx_description
1 polymer ?
#
loop_
_entity_poly.entity_id
_entity_poly.type
_entity_poly.pdbx_seq_one_letter_code
_entity_poly.pdbx_strand_id
1 'polypeptide(L)'
;DLKGHVFEDPSRRERKRRYKAFANGEALSSADGLHFTREKNSRAPSSIRSAFYDSRRRSYVAFAELGNATSVRYESEVWQGPYASKLLHDAPAIVIPYYSIYVGITDACRFAWSGDALEWTVLAGGIIEECHTPLNPLRDPATGELRVYAFDGKTNSSLTLYRFHADGFAGLRSPSTSIITSRVLPCKGRAPVVTAAITGSLRVAVHDERGDLVPGRSLEDSLPMLLDAVDEEVQWKGAAEPIPDRCVLKVEIKDATLFSFGWISRARDRRQKRVY
;
A
#
# COMPACT_ATOMS: atom_id res chain seq x y z
N ASP A 1 29.01 4.77 -5.21
CA ASP A 1 27.90 4.96 -4.26
C ASP A 1 26.57 4.80 -4.98
N LEU A 2 25.80 3.77 -4.62
CA LEU A 2 24.43 3.61 -5.05
C LEU A 2 23.57 4.64 -4.32
N LYS A 3 23.50 5.86 -4.83
CA LYS A 3 22.49 6.86 -4.42
C LYS A 3 21.19 6.58 -5.18
N GLY A 4 20.55 5.47 -4.88
CA GLY A 4 19.38 5.10 -5.62
C GLY A 4 18.57 4.01 -4.93
N HIS A 5 17.34 3.89 -5.36
CA HIS A 5 16.43 2.86 -4.86
C HIS A 5 16.72 1.52 -5.54
N VAL A 6 16.92 0.49 -4.74
CA VAL A 6 17.03 -0.89 -5.20
C VAL A 6 15.69 -1.59 -5.01
N PHE A 7 15.20 -2.29 -6.03
CA PHE A 7 14.00 -3.10 -5.92
C PHE A 7 14.15 -4.44 -6.64
N GLU A 8 13.38 -5.43 -6.22
CA GLU A 8 13.27 -6.70 -6.92
C GLU A 8 12.28 -6.58 -8.07
N ASP A 9 12.71 -6.97 -9.28
CA ASP A 9 11.86 -7.00 -10.46
C ASP A 9 10.96 -8.24 -10.45
N PRO A 10 9.65 -8.11 -10.21
CA PRO A 10 8.74 -9.25 -10.15
C PRO A 10 8.43 -9.86 -11.52
N SER A 11 8.83 -9.21 -12.62
CA SER A 11 8.56 -9.69 -13.97
C SER A 11 9.25 -11.02 -14.28
N ARG A 12 10.24 -11.42 -13.45
CA ARG A 12 10.98 -12.70 -13.51
C ARG A 12 11.60 -13.04 -14.88
N ARG A 13 11.65 -12.07 -15.78
CA ARG A 13 12.12 -12.31 -17.17
C ARG A 13 13.56 -12.81 -17.22
N GLU A 14 14.41 -12.39 -16.26
CA GLU A 14 15.81 -12.83 -16.20
C GLU A 14 16.31 -12.96 -14.76
N ARG A 15 16.60 -14.18 -14.30
CA ARG A 15 17.18 -14.41 -12.95
C ARG A 15 18.47 -13.65 -12.71
N LYS A 16 19.29 -13.47 -13.74
CA LYS A 16 20.58 -12.74 -13.68
C LYS A 16 20.41 -11.22 -13.50
N ARG A 17 19.18 -10.70 -13.64
CA ARG A 17 18.84 -9.28 -13.55
C ARG A 17 17.66 -9.05 -12.61
N ARG A 18 17.57 -9.86 -11.57
CA ARG A 18 16.46 -9.88 -10.61
C ARG A 18 16.28 -8.56 -9.86
N TYR A 19 17.40 -7.94 -9.49
CA TYR A 19 17.39 -6.66 -8.79
C TYR A 19 17.73 -5.53 -9.75
N LYS A 20 17.05 -4.42 -9.59
CA LYS A 20 17.16 -3.22 -10.39
C LYS A 20 17.51 -2.03 -9.52
N ALA A 21 18.32 -1.12 -10.03
CA ALA A 21 18.66 0.15 -9.36
C ALA A 21 18.94 1.23 -10.40
N PHE A 22 18.78 2.47 -9.98
CA PHE A 22 19.28 3.63 -10.70
C PHE A 22 20.47 4.24 -9.95
N ALA A 23 21.49 4.61 -10.67
CA ALA A 23 22.61 5.41 -10.14
C ALA A 23 23.22 6.28 -11.22
N ASN A 24 23.44 7.54 -10.90
CA ASN A 24 24.12 8.51 -11.78
C ASN A 24 23.55 8.62 -13.20
N GLY A 25 22.23 8.53 -13.34
CA GLY A 25 21.54 8.58 -14.65
C GLY A 25 21.64 7.28 -15.46
N GLU A 26 22.03 6.18 -14.82
CA GLU A 26 22.16 4.87 -15.45
C GLU A 26 21.24 3.85 -14.80
N ALA A 27 20.70 2.93 -15.60
CA ALA A 27 20.00 1.76 -15.13
C ALA A 27 21.00 0.64 -14.82
N LEU A 28 20.86 0.03 -13.66
CA LEU A 28 21.71 -1.04 -13.17
C LEU A 28 20.89 -2.30 -12.93
N SER A 29 21.50 -3.45 -13.05
CA SER A 29 20.88 -4.72 -12.66
C SER A 29 21.85 -5.62 -11.88
N SER A 30 21.27 -6.53 -11.09
CA SER A 30 22.00 -7.47 -10.27
C SER A 30 21.26 -8.80 -10.13
N ALA A 31 22.01 -9.88 -9.98
CA ALA A 31 21.45 -11.20 -9.66
C ALA A 31 21.21 -11.39 -8.16
N ASP A 32 22.04 -10.77 -7.31
CA ASP A 32 22.10 -10.98 -5.86
C ASP A 32 21.67 -9.76 -5.02
N GLY A 33 21.46 -8.60 -5.68
CA GLY A 33 21.14 -7.34 -5.00
C GLY A 33 22.33 -6.61 -4.37
N LEU A 34 23.55 -7.15 -4.52
CA LEU A 34 24.78 -6.60 -3.97
C LEU A 34 25.75 -6.14 -5.06
N HIS A 35 25.93 -6.95 -6.09
CA HIS A 35 26.83 -6.68 -7.20
C HIS A 35 26.04 -6.21 -8.43
N PHE A 36 26.11 -4.91 -8.70
CA PHE A 36 25.38 -4.27 -9.80
C PHE A 36 26.23 -4.05 -11.01
N THR A 37 25.67 -4.32 -12.19
CA THR A 37 26.27 -4.02 -13.49
C THR A 37 25.42 -3.02 -14.25
N ARG A 38 26.07 -2.15 -15.02
CA ARG A 38 25.41 -1.16 -15.87
C ARG A 38 24.71 -1.84 -17.04
N GLU A 39 23.49 -1.38 -17.31
CA GLU A 39 22.80 -1.77 -18.52
C GLU A 39 23.37 -1.05 -19.73
N LYS A 40 23.59 -1.78 -20.84
CA LYS A 40 24.05 -1.19 -22.11
C LYS A 40 22.97 -0.25 -22.66
N ASN A 41 23.40 0.87 -23.23
CA ASN A 41 22.53 1.88 -23.84
C ASN A 41 21.46 2.44 -22.91
N SER A 42 21.73 2.47 -21.60
CA SER A 42 20.82 3.03 -20.61
C SER A 42 20.61 4.53 -20.82
N ARG A 43 19.36 4.96 -20.77
CA ARG A 43 18.93 6.37 -20.74
C ARG A 43 18.01 6.55 -19.54
N ALA A 44 18.58 6.40 -18.36
CA ALA A 44 17.86 6.47 -17.10
C ALA A 44 17.78 7.93 -16.63
N PRO A 45 16.70 8.29 -15.92
CA PRO A 45 16.62 9.60 -15.28
C PRO A 45 17.59 9.71 -14.11
N SER A 46 17.97 10.94 -13.77
CA SER A 46 18.78 11.26 -12.61
C SER A 46 17.92 11.57 -11.38
N SER A 47 18.56 11.61 -10.21
CA SER A 47 17.92 12.03 -8.93
C SER A 47 16.71 11.19 -8.52
N ILE A 48 16.67 9.91 -8.86
CA ILE A 48 15.59 9.01 -8.52
C ILE A 48 15.53 8.80 -7.00
N ARG A 49 14.33 9.00 -6.44
CA ARG A 49 14.02 8.77 -5.03
C ARG A 49 13.33 7.41 -4.81
N SER A 50 12.47 7.01 -5.74
CA SER A 50 11.85 5.68 -5.71
C SER A 50 11.67 5.11 -7.11
N ALA A 51 11.68 3.79 -7.22
CA ALA A 51 11.44 3.09 -8.46
C ALA A 51 10.88 1.69 -8.21
N PHE A 52 10.05 1.20 -9.11
CA PHE A 52 9.45 -0.13 -9.05
C PHE A 52 8.97 -0.60 -10.41
N TYR A 53 8.68 -1.88 -10.52
CA TYR A 53 7.93 -2.42 -11.67
C TYR A 53 6.44 -2.43 -11.34
N ASP A 54 5.64 -1.72 -12.12
CA ASP A 54 4.19 -1.74 -12.03
C ASP A 54 3.62 -2.89 -12.86
N SER A 55 3.22 -3.95 -12.19
CA SER A 55 2.67 -5.15 -12.85
C SER A 55 1.32 -4.91 -13.53
N ARG A 56 0.56 -3.90 -13.12
CA ARG A 56 -0.73 -3.53 -13.70
C ARG A 56 -0.54 -2.85 -15.06
N ARG A 57 0.47 -1.99 -15.15
CA ARG A 57 0.83 -1.24 -16.38
C ARG A 57 1.89 -1.95 -17.20
N ARG A 58 2.55 -2.97 -16.63
CA ARG A 58 3.69 -3.68 -17.22
C ARG A 58 4.85 -2.76 -17.56
N SER A 59 5.07 -1.75 -16.74
CA SER A 59 6.09 -0.73 -16.96
C SER A 59 6.95 -0.52 -15.72
N TYR A 60 8.17 -0.03 -15.93
CA TYR A 60 9.03 0.50 -14.88
C TYR A 60 8.65 1.94 -14.61
N VAL A 61 8.37 2.24 -13.36
CA VAL A 61 8.00 3.58 -12.90
C VAL A 61 9.06 4.07 -11.94
N ALA A 62 9.46 5.32 -12.07
CA ALA A 62 10.39 5.96 -11.17
C ALA A 62 9.91 7.39 -10.84
N PHE A 63 10.27 7.86 -9.65
CA PHE A 63 9.99 9.21 -9.20
C PHE A 63 11.28 9.91 -8.81
N ALA A 64 11.45 11.13 -9.31
CA ALA A 64 12.51 12.02 -8.93
C ALA A 64 11.94 13.27 -8.28
N GLU A 65 12.68 13.83 -7.34
CA GLU A 65 12.37 15.09 -6.70
C GLU A 65 13.07 16.24 -7.43
N LEU A 66 12.36 17.32 -7.70
CA LEU A 66 12.91 18.55 -8.26
C LEU A 66 12.98 19.69 -7.24
N GLY A 67 12.54 19.48 -6.00
CA GLY A 67 12.38 20.52 -4.98
C GLY A 67 11.02 21.26 -5.07
N ASN A 68 10.71 22.07 -4.04
CA ASN A 68 9.47 22.84 -3.94
C ASN A 68 8.18 22.02 -4.13
N ALA A 69 8.10 20.84 -3.48
CA ALA A 69 6.98 19.91 -3.59
C ALA A 69 6.67 19.45 -5.03
N THR A 70 7.64 19.57 -5.93
CA THR A 70 7.51 19.15 -7.32
C THR A 70 8.29 17.85 -7.53
N SER A 71 7.64 16.86 -8.09
CA SER A 71 8.28 15.60 -8.48
C SER A 71 8.07 15.32 -9.97
N VAL A 72 8.92 14.46 -10.52
CA VAL A 72 8.78 13.96 -11.90
C VAL A 72 8.56 12.46 -11.83
N ARG A 73 7.46 12.02 -12.44
CA ARG A 73 7.22 10.62 -12.70
C ARG A 73 7.79 10.24 -14.06
N TYR A 74 8.57 9.18 -14.07
CA TYR A 74 9.13 8.56 -15.26
C TYR A 74 8.51 7.19 -15.49
N GLU A 75 8.29 6.81 -16.75
CA GLU A 75 7.72 5.52 -17.10
C GLU A 75 8.36 4.96 -18.37
N SER A 76 8.67 3.66 -18.37
CA SER A 76 9.16 2.92 -19.55
C SER A 76 8.75 1.46 -19.47
N GLU A 77 8.42 0.86 -20.61
CA GLU A 77 8.19 -0.58 -20.70
C GLU A 77 9.49 -1.39 -20.63
N VAL A 78 10.63 -0.73 -20.87
CA VAL A 78 11.96 -1.34 -20.91
C VAL A 78 12.84 -0.72 -19.83
N TRP A 79 13.54 -1.57 -19.06
CA TRP A 79 14.37 -1.11 -17.96
C TRP A 79 15.47 -0.11 -18.37
N GLN A 80 16.02 -0.25 -19.54
CA GLN A 80 17.06 0.64 -20.07
C GLN A 80 16.52 2.02 -20.51
N GLY A 81 15.21 2.15 -20.65
CA GLY A 81 14.58 3.35 -21.21
C GLY A 81 14.44 3.28 -22.76
N PRO A 82 14.05 4.36 -23.42
CA PRO A 82 13.85 5.70 -22.86
C PRO A 82 12.65 5.79 -21.90
N TYR A 83 12.69 6.76 -21.00
CA TYR A 83 11.64 7.03 -20.05
C TYR A 83 10.83 8.26 -20.47
N ALA A 84 9.52 8.09 -20.63
CA ALA A 84 8.60 9.23 -20.72
C ALA A 84 8.49 9.88 -19.35
N SER A 85 8.45 11.22 -19.32
CA SER A 85 8.38 11.98 -18.07
C SER A 85 7.10 12.79 -17.96
N LYS A 86 6.57 12.92 -16.74
CA LYS A 86 5.46 13.79 -16.40
C LYS A 86 5.77 14.54 -15.13
N LEU A 87 5.67 15.87 -15.19
CA LEU A 87 5.79 16.74 -14.03
C LEU A 87 4.52 16.60 -13.17
N LEU A 88 4.71 16.50 -11.86
CA LEU A 88 3.64 16.38 -10.89
C LEU A 88 3.84 17.45 -9.82
N HIS A 89 2.76 18.14 -9.46
CA HIS A 89 2.72 19.08 -8.36
C HIS A 89 2.10 18.41 -7.13
N ASP A 90 2.57 18.78 -5.94
CA ASP A 90 2.12 18.24 -4.65
C ASP A 90 2.15 16.71 -4.56
N ALA A 91 3.05 16.08 -5.31
CA ALA A 91 3.21 14.65 -5.36
C ALA A 91 4.47 14.19 -4.61
N PRO A 92 4.40 13.07 -3.87
CA PRO A 92 5.58 12.51 -3.20
C PRO A 92 6.58 11.97 -4.22
N ALA A 93 7.87 12.07 -3.91
CA ALA A 93 8.93 11.41 -4.67
C ALA A 93 9.24 10.00 -4.16
N ILE A 94 8.83 9.69 -2.93
CA ILE A 94 8.95 8.36 -2.32
C ILE A 94 7.61 7.65 -2.49
N VAL A 95 7.56 6.65 -3.38
CA VAL A 95 6.33 5.98 -3.80
C VAL A 95 6.56 4.47 -3.88
N ILE A 96 5.59 3.70 -3.40
CA ILE A 96 5.52 2.25 -3.58
C ILE A 96 4.14 1.84 -4.11
N PRO A 97 4.05 0.79 -4.93
CA PRO A 97 2.78 0.16 -5.25
C PRO A 97 2.25 -0.57 -4.00
N TYR A 98 0.96 -0.38 -3.71
CA TYR A 98 0.32 -1.00 -2.57
C TYR A 98 -1.06 -1.52 -2.97
N TYR A 99 -1.19 -2.82 -3.19
CA TYR A 99 -2.39 -3.47 -3.79
C TYR A 99 -2.86 -2.78 -5.08
N SER A 100 -4.06 -2.18 -5.06
CA SER A 100 -4.66 -1.49 -6.21
C SER A 100 -4.38 0.02 -6.25
N ILE A 101 -3.64 0.56 -5.28
CA ILE A 101 -3.30 1.97 -5.16
C ILE A 101 -1.78 2.15 -5.13
N TYR A 102 -1.35 3.39 -5.05
CA TYR A 102 0.03 3.78 -4.71
C TYR A 102 0.03 4.52 -3.40
N VAL A 103 1.00 4.23 -2.56
CA VAL A 103 1.26 4.94 -1.30
C VAL A 103 2.55 5.71 -1.45
N GLY A 104 2.52 6.96 -1.05
CA GLY A 104 3.70 7.81 -1.06
C GLY A 104 3.95 8.45 0.30
N ILE A 105 5.18 8.91 0.49
CA ILE A 105 5.58 9.71 1.66
C ILE A 105 6.18 11.00 1.12
N THR A 106 5.63 12.14 1.54
CA THR A 106 6.16 13.46 1.21
C THR A 106 7.42 13.75 2.03
N ASP A 107 8.23 14.74 1.62
CA ASP A 107 9.41 15.17 2.38
C ASP A 107 9.06 15.70 3.78
N ALA A 108 7.83 16.19 3.96
CA ALA A 108 7.29 16.52 5.28
C ALA A 108 6.79 15.29 6.06
N CYS A 109 7.20 14.09 5.67
CA CYS A 109 6.84 12.82 6.30
C CYS A 109 5.34 12.61 6.46
N ARG A 110 4.55 13.00 5.46
CA ARG A 110 3.12 12.73 5.41
C ARG A 110 2.82 11.62 4.44
N PHE A 111 1.94 10.73 4.83
CA PHE A 111 1.39 9.75 3.90
C PHE A 111 0.51 10.42 2.85
N ALA A 112 0.65 9.95 1.62
CA ALA A 112 -0.19 10.30 0.49
C ALA A 112 -0.61 9.03 -0.25
N TRP A 113 -1.73 9.07 -0.95
CA TRP A 113 -2.17 7.96 -1.77
C TRP A 113 -2.64 8.44 -3.14
N SER A 114 -2.61 7.53 -4.10
CA SER A 114 -3.05 7.76 -5.47
C SER A 114 -3.62 6.49 -6.08
N GLY A 115 -4.66 6.60 -6.89
CA GLY A 115 -5.21 5.50 -7.68
C GLY A 115 -4.41 5.19 -8.93
N ASP A 116 -3.69 6.19 -9.48
CA ASP A 116 -3.05 6.14 -10.79
C ASP A 116 -1.57 6.57 -10.80
N ALA A 117 -1.03 6.96 -9.63
CA ALA A 117 0.31 7.52 -9.46
C ALA A 117 0.52 8.87 -10.19
N LEU A 118 -0.56 9.59 -10.47
CA LEU A 118 -0.54 10.91 -11.11
C LEU A 118 -1.23 11.96 -10.24
N GLU A 119 -2.43 11.65 -9.75
CA GLU A 119 -3.17 12.52 -8.84
C GLU A 119 -3.02 12.02 -7.41
N TRP A 120 -2.58 12.89 -6.51
CA TRP A 120 -2.24 12.53 -5.15
C TRP A 120 -3.11 13.22 -4.12
N THR A 121 -3.49 12.48 -3.11
CA THR A 121 -4.17 13.01 -1.91
C THR A 121 -3.26 12.82 -0.71
N VAL A 122 -2.82 13.94 -0.12
CA VAL A 122 -2.05 13.93 1.13
C VAL A 122 -3.02 13.78 2.29
N LEU A 123 -2.73 12.83 3.19
CA LEU A 123 -3.57 12.55 4.35
C LEU A 123 -3.36 13.62 5.43
N ALA A 124 -4.43 14.32 5.82
CA ALA A 124 -4.38 15.43 6.77
C ALA A 124 -3.81 15.04 8.14
N GLY A 125 -4.08 13.82 8.61
CA GLY A 125 -3.57 13.28 9.88
C GLY A 125 -2.40 12.29 9.71
N GLY A 126 -1.87 12.13 8.50
CA GLY A 126 -0.89 11.11 8.16
C GLY A 126 0.57 11.52 8.42
N ILE A 127 0.84 12.26 9.49
CA ILE A 127 2.20 12.68 9.86
C ILE A 127 2.89 11.52 10.58
N ILE A 128 4.09 11.18 10.13
CA ILE A 128 5.01 10.30 10.87
C ILE A 128 5.77 11.22 11.83
N GLU A 129 5.46 11.11 13.12
CA GLU A 129 6.07 11.96 14.16
C GLU A 129 7.59 11.77 14.19
N GLU A 130 8.32 12.88 14.44
CA GLU A 130 9.79 12.90 14.51
C GLU A 130 10.53 12.41 13.24
N CYS A 131 9.82 12.25 12.12
CA CYS A 131 10.41 11.90 10.84
C CYS A 131 10.88 13.17 10.12
N HIS A 132 12.08 13.13 9.52
CA HIS A 132 12.61 14.27 8.77
C HIS A 132 13.03 13.93 7.35
N THR A 133 13.80 12.87 7.18
CA THR A 133 14.23 12.43 5.84
C THR A 133 13.81 10.98 5.65
N PRO A 134 12.62 10.75 5.11
CA PRO A 134 12.13 9.39 4.93
C PRO A 134 12.89 8.68 3.79
N LEU A 135 13.14 7.41 4.01
CA LEU A 135 13.63 6.49 3.00
C LEU A 135 12.47 5.71 2.40
N ASN A 136 12.75 4.97 1.33
CA ASN A 136 11.73 4.17 0.68
C ASN A 136 11.12 3.15 1.65
N PRO A 137 9.77 3.08 1.75
CA PRO A 137 9.11 2.09 2.56
C PRO A 137 9.42 0.69 2.08
N LEU A 138 9.60 -0.22 3.03
CA LEU A 138 9.77 -1.64 2.77
C LEU A 138 8.54 -2.37 3.26
N ARG A 139 7.95 -3.19 2.41
CA ARG A 139 6.87 -4.08 2.82
C ARG A 139 7.46 -5.44 3.20
N ASP A 140 7.21 -5.87 4.42
CA ASP A 140 7.55 -7.23 4.85
C ASP A 140 6.68 -8.24 4.08
N PRO A 141 7.27 -9.16 3.30
CA PRO A 141 6.49 -10.09 2.49
C PRO A 141 5.76 -11.16 3.32
N ALA A 142 6.18 -11.40 4.54
CA ALA A 142 5.59 -12.41 5.42
C ALA A 142 4.40 -11.85 6.20
N THR A 143 4.55 -10.65 6.79
CA THR A 143 3.56 -10.03 7.66
C THR A 143 2.70 -8.98 6.96
N GLY A 144 3.16 -8.45 5.81
CA GLY A 144 2.55 -7.32 5.12
C GLY A 144 2.84 -5.97 5.80
N GLU A 145 3.58 -5.95 6.90
CA GLU A 145 3.97 -4.75 7.64
C GLU A 145 4.70 -3.76 6.74
N LEU A 146 4.35 -2.49 6.85
CA LEU A 146 5.07 -1.41 6.19
C LEU A 146 6.12 -0.84 7.15
N ARG A 147 7.38 -0.84 6.74
CA ARG A 147 8.53 -0.32 7.48
C ARG A 147 9.07 0.92 6.79
N VAL A 148 9.13 2.01 7.51
CA VAL A 148 9.69 3.28 7.04
C VAL A 148 10.89 3.61 7.90
N TYR A 149 12.04 3.76 7.26
CA TYR A 149 13.22 4.29 7.91
C TYR A 149 13.32 5.79 7.62
N ALA A 150 13.67 6.56 8.63
CA ALA A 150 13.93 7.99 8.45
C ALA A 150 15.11 8.46 9.30
N PHE A 151 15.85 9.41 8.78
CA PHE A 151 16.90 10.08 9.56
C PHE A 151 16.28 11.13 10.48
N ASP A 152 16.92 11.40 11.63
CA ASP A 152 16.57 12.54 12.45
C ASP A 152 16.95 13.85 11.74
N GLY A 153 16.12 14.89 11.91
CA GLY A 153 16.28 16.13 11.16
C GLY A 153 17.34 17.07 11.67
N LYS A 154 18.00 16.76 12.79
CA LYS A 154 18.96 17.68 13.40
C LYS A 154 20.39 17.36 12.99
N THR A 155 20.73 16.10 12.91
CA THR A 155 22.13 15.68 12.74
C THR A 155 22.32 14.64 11.63
N ASN A 156 21.22 14.06 11.09
CA ASN A 156 21.25 12.87 10.23
C ASN A 156 22.11 11.72 10.80
N SER A 157 22.26 11.70 12.13
CA SER A 157 23.15 10.77 12.83
C SER A 157 22.42 9.54 13.36
N SER A 158 21.10 9.62 13.53
CA SER A 158 20.29 8.50 13.94
C SER A 158 19.29 8.09 12.86
N LEU A 159 19.08 6.76 12.75
CA LEU A 159 18.13 6.16 11.84
C LEU A 159 17.00 5.55 12.66
N THR A 160 15.80 6.08 12.52
CA THR A 160 14.60 5.59 13.21
C THR A 160 13.81 4.68 12.30
N LEU A 161 13.33 3.56 12.83
CA LEU A 161 12.41 2.65 12.16
C LEU A 161 10.98 2.87 12.67
N TYR A 162 10.11 3.25 11.76
CA TYR A 162 8.66 3.30 11.96
C TYR A 162 8.03 2.04 11.39
N ARG A 163 7.18 1.40 12.18
CA ARG A 163 6.49 0.16 11.81
C ARG A 163 4.99 0.41 11.81
N PHE A 164 4.35 0.06 10.71
CA PHE A 164 2.91 0.13 10.55
C PHE A 164 2.39 -1.27 10.27
N HIS A 165 1.33 -1.67 10.96
CA HIS A 165 0.65 -2.93 10.65
C HIS A 165 0.27 -2.99 9.18
N ALA A 166 0.09 -4.21 8.66
CA ALA A 166 -0.47 -4.39 7.33
C ALA A 166 -1.74 -3.54 7.22
N ASP A 167 -1.77 -2.65 6.21
CA ASP A 167 -2.86 -1.70 5.96
C ASP A 167 -3.08 -0.62 7.05
N GLY A 168 -2.36 -0.66 8.18
CA GLY A 168 -2.57 0.19 9.36
C GLY A 168 -1.92 1.58 9.32
N PHE A 169 -1.55 2.11 8.16
CA PHE A 169 -0.89 3.43 8.03
C PHE A 169 -1.87 4.58 7.71
N ALA A 170 -3.10 4.26 7.30
CA ALA A 170 -4.16 5.23 7.05
C ALA A 170 -5.52 4.58 7.27
N GLY A 171 -6.46 5.29 7.88
CA GLY A 171 -7.77 4.75 8.18
C GLY A 171 -8.83 5.83 8.40
N LEU A 172 -10.07 5.40 8.43
CA LEU A 172 -11.22 6.22 8.79
C LEU A 172 -11.52 6.02 10.27
N ARG A 173 -11.37 7.07 11.04
CA ARG A 173 -11.61 7.06 12.49
C ARG A 173 -12.95 7.72 12.83
N SER A 174 -13.68 7.11 13.75
CA SER A 174 -14.81 7.76 14.40
C SER A 174 -14.74 7.57 15.92
N PRO A 175 -14.82 8.66 16.70
CA PRO A 175 -14.94 8.61 18.17
C PRO A 175 -16.37 8.31 18.63
N SER A 176 -17.33 8.32 17.71
CA SER A 176 -18.75 7.99 17.94
C SER A 176 -19.21 6.94 16.96
N THR A 177 -20.47 6.52 17.01
CA THR A 177 -21.02 5.59 16.05
C THR A 177 -21.13 6.24 14.67
N SER A 178 -20.50 5.63 13.66
CA SER A 178 -20.56 6.04 12.26
C SER A 178 -20.68 4.82 11.36
N ILE A 179 -21.32 5.00 10.21
CA ILE A 179 -21.48 3.95 9.19
C ILE A 179 -20.70 4.34 7.94
N ILE A 180 -19.81 3.47 7.52
CA ILE A 180 -19.08 3.58 6.26
C ILE A 180 -19.77 2.65 5.26
N THR A 181 -20.20 3.20 4.12
CA THR A 181 -20.80 2.42 3.03
C THR A 181 -19.83 2.32 1.87
N SER A 182 -19.54 1.10 1.43
CA SER A 182 -18.71 0.88 0.26
C SER A 182 -19.49 1.15 -1.04
N ARG A 183 -18.77 1.36 -2.14
CA ARG A 183 -19.33 1.13 -3.46
C ARG A 183 -19.64 -0.36 -3.65
N VAL A 184 -20.29 -0.72 -4.75
CA VAL A 184 -20.49 -2.12 -5.15
C VAL A 184 -19.10 -2.78 -5.39
N LEU A 185 -18.87 -3.90 -4.73
CA LEU A 185 -17.61 -4.63 -4.72
C LEU A 185 -17.79 -6.05 -5.29
N PRO A 186 -16.74 -6.67 -5.85
CA PRO A 186 -16.74 -8.08 -6.25
C PRO A 186 -16.53 -8.97 -5.02
N CYS A 187 -17.58 -9.42 -4.36
CA CYS A 187 -17.57 -10.17 -3.10
C CYS A 187 -17.32 -11.67 -3.29
N LYS A 188 -17.71 -12.21 -4.45
CA LYS A 188 -17.42 -13.60 -4.88
C LYS A 188 -17.83 -14.67 -3.86
N GLY A 189 -18.95 -14.45 -3.17
CA GLY A 189 -19.48 -15.40 -2.19
C GLY A 189 -18.63 -15.59 -0.92
N ARG A 190 -17.72 -14.66 -0.61
CA ARG A 190 -16.78 -14.79 0.51
C ARG A 190 -17.15 -13.85 1.65
N ALA A 191 -16.89 -14.29 2.87
CA ALA A 191 -16.94 -13.39 4.03
C ALA A 191 -15.82 -12.33 3.92
N PRO A 192 -16.14 -11.06 4.21
CA PRO A 192 -15.13 -10.01 4.24
C PRO A 192 -14.20 -10.19 5.44
N VAL A 193 -12.97 -9.69 5.29
CA VAL A 193 -12.01 -9.51 6.37
C VAL A 193 -11.80 -8.02 6.62
N VAL A 194 -11.43 -7.68 7.84
CA VAL A 194 -11.26 -6.31 8.31
C VAL A 194 -9.91 -6.16 9.01
N THR A 195 -9.24 -5.03 8.77
CA THR A 195 -8.12 -4.56 9.57
C THR A 195 -8.51 -3.24 10.24
N ALA A 196 -8.49 -3.21 11.57
CA ALA A 196 -8.95 -2.08 12.36
C ALA A 196 -8.25 -2.00 13.72
N ALA A 197 -8.08 -0.77 14.25
CA ALA A 197 -7.79 -0.54 15.65
C ALA A 197 -9.11 -0.24 16.37
N ILE A 198 -9.43 -0.99 17.43
CA ILE A 198 -10.75 -0.98 18.04
C ILE A 198 -10.63 -0.80 19.56
N THR A 199 -11.12 0.35 20.03
CA THR A 199 -11.30 0.62 21.47
C THR A 199 -12.76 0.35 21.89
N GLY A 200 -13.69 0.57 20.99
CA GLY A 200 -15.11 0.32 21.20
C GLY A 200 -15.60 -0.93 20.46
N SER A 201 -16.20 -0.77 19.27
CA SER A 201 -16.70 -1.92 18.49
C SER A 201 -16.73 -1.65 16.98
N LEU A 202 -16.67 -2.75 16.22
CA LEU A 202 -16.88 -2.76 14.78
C LEU A 202 -17.85 -3.87 14.39
N ARG A 203 -18.80 -3.58 13.50
CA ARG A 203 -19.76 -4.53 12.93
C ARG A 203 -19.88 -4.35 11.44
N VAL A 204 -20.26 -5.38 10.71
CA VAL A 204 -20.40 -5.34 9.26
C VAL A 204 -21.73 -5.93 8.81
N ALA A 205 -22.46 -5.20 7.97
CA ALA A 205 -23.60 -5.71 7.24
C ALA A 205 -23.27 -5.89 5.76
N VAL A 206 -23.92 -6.86 5.13
CA VAL A 206 -23.79 -7.13 3.69
C VAL A 206 -25.12 -6.84 3.01
N HIS A 207 -25.06 -6.02 1.97
CA HIS A 207 -26.16 -5.74 1.06
C HIS A 207 -25.81 -6.25 -0.33
N ASP A 208 -26.80 -6.61 -1.12
CA ASP A 208 -26.59 -6.94 -2.52
C ASP A 208 -26.24 -5.70 -3.36
N GLU A 209 -26.05 -5.85 -4.66
CA GLU A 209 -25.70 -4.73 -5.54
C GLU A 209 -26.84 -3.70 -5.74
N ARG A 210 -28.08 -4.06 -5.37
CA ARG A 210 -29.26 -3.16 -5.40
C ARG A 210 -29.40 -2.38 -4.10
N GLY A 211 -28.66 -2.77 -3.07
CA GLY A 211 -28.71 -2.17 -1.74
C GLY A 211 -29.65 -2.88 -0.77
N ASP A 212 -30.24 -4.04 -1.16
CA ASP A 212 -31.08 -4.83 -0.29
C ASP A 212 -30.23 -5.64 0.69
N LEU A 213 -30.67 -5.70 1.95
CA LEU A 213 -29.96 -6.44 3.00
C LEU A 213 -29.98 -7.94 2.72
N VAL A 214 -28.80 -8.57 2.75
CA VAL A 214 -28.69 -10.03 2.66
C VAL A 214 -29.18 -10.64 3.98
N PRO A 215 -30.20 -11.54 3.97
CA PRO A 215 -30.75 -12.13 5.17
C PRO A 215 -29.71 -12.79 6.08
N GLY A 216 -29.77 -12.50 7.39
CA GLY A 216 -28.81 -12.97 8.38
C GLY A 216 -27.44 -12.29 8.32
N ARG A 217 -27.32 -11.17 7.57
CA ARG A 217 -26.08 -10.39 7.41
C ARG A 217 -26.25 -8.92 7.82
N SER A 218 -27.18 -8.63 8.74
CA SER A 218 -27.39 -7.28 9.26
C SER A 218 -26.29 -6.87 10.23
N LEU A 219 -26.28 -5.61 10.65
CA LEU A 219 -25.40 -5.13 11.73
C LEU A 219 -25.73 -5.79 13.07
N GLU A 220 -27.02 -6.07 13.32
CA GLU A 220 -27.50 -6.75 14.53
C GLU A 220 -27.09 -8.22 14.57
N ASP A 221 -27.06 -8.88 13.41
CA ASP A 221 -26.59 -10.26 13.26
C ASP A 221 -25.08 -10.37 13.35
N SER A 222 -24.35 -9.30 12.98
CA SER A 222 -22.88 -9.29 13.03
C SER A 222 -22.36 -9.48 14.45
N LEU A 223 -21.46 -10.43 14.65
CA LEU A 223 -20.70 -10.54 15.89
C LEU A 223 -19.80 -9.32 16.00
N PRO A 224 -19.87 -8.52 17.10
CA PRO A 224 -19.05 -7.34 17.23
C PRO A 224 -17.58 -7.72 17.41
N MET A 225 -16.70 -7.08 16.64
CA MET A 225 -15.27 -7.06 16.90
C MET A 225 -15.00 -6.05 18.00
N LEU A 226 -14.34 -6.47 19.07
CA LEU A 226 -14.06 -5.66 20.28
C LEU A 226 -12.56 -5.47 20.54
N LEU A 227 -11.71 -6.09 19.74
CA LEU A 227 -10.25 -6.05 19.81
C LEU A 227 -9.69 -5.66 18.44
N ASP A 228 -8.47 -5.16 18.44
CA ASP A 228 -7.73 -4.89 17.21
C ASP A 228 -7.74 -6.09 16.28
N ALA A 229 -8.04 -5.83 15.03
CA ALA A 229 -8.19 -6.84 14.00
C ALA A 229 -7.17 -6.64 12.88
N VAL A 230 -6.55 -7.74 12.42
CA VAL A 230 -5.68 -7.74 11.24
C VAL A 230 -6.12 -8.89 10.34
N ASP A 231 -6.71 -8.57 9.18
CA ASP A 231 -7.31 -9.54 8.26
C ASP A 231 -8.31 -10.49 8.97
N GLU A 232 -9.03 -9.99 10.00
CA GLU A 232 -9.98 -10.79 10.78
C GLU A 232 -11.28 -10.99 10.00
N GLU A 233 -11.74 -12.24 9.93
CA GLU A 233 -12.95 -12.58 9.19
C GLU A 233 -14.21 -12.16 9.95
N VAL A 234 -15.11 -11.46 9.27
CA VAL A 234 -16.39 -11.04 9.83
C VAL A 234 -17.31 -12.25 9.99
N GLN A 235 -17.90 -12.37 11.17
CA GLN A 235 -18.82 -13.44 11.51
C GLN A 235 -20.20 -12.90 11.86
N TRP A 236 -21.25 -13.71 11.63
CA TRP A 236 -22.63 -13.41 11.94
C TRP A 236 -23.27 -14.53 12.77
N LYS A 237 -24.29 -14.18 13.54
CA LYS A 237 -25.06 -15.13 14.36
C LYS A 237 -25.97 -15.97 13.48
N GLY A 238 -26.04 -17.27 13.79
CA GLY A 238 -27.02 -18.17 13.16
C GLY A 238 -26.74 -18.48 11.69
N ALA A 239 -27.77 -19.02 11.03
CA ALA A 239 -27.72 -19.31 9.60
C ALA A 239 -27.95 -18.04 8.79
N ALA A 240 -27.04 -17.75 7.89
CA ALA A 240 -27.14 -16.60 7.00
C ALA A 240 -27.12 -17.05 5.54
N GLU A 241 -27.78 -16.32 4.68
CA GLU A 241 -27.73 -16.58 3.25
C GLU A 241 -26.32 -16.40 2.68
N PRO A 242 -25.98 -17.06 1.56
CA PRO A 242 -24.70 -16.87 0.88
C PRO A 242 -24.50 -15.40 0.49
N ILE A 243 -23.28 -14.94 0.64
CA ILE A 243 -22.90 -13.59 0.17
C ILE A 243 -22.92 -13.59 -1.36
N PRO A 244 -23.60 -12.64 -2.02
CA PRO A 244 -23.65 -12.57 -3.48
C PRO A 244 -22.28 -12.26 -4.09
N ASP A 245 -22.13 -12.51 -5.40
CA ASP A 245 -20.90 -12.23 -6.13
C ASP A 245 -20.55 -10.75 -6.15
N ARG A 246 -21.55 -9.88 -6.10
CA ARG A 246 -21.44 -8.42 -6.00
C ARG A 246 -22.22 -7.94 -4.78
N CYS A 247 -21.58 -7.15 -3.96
CA CYS A 247 -22.18 -6.69 -2.72
C CYS A 247 -21.74 -5.27 -2.33
N VAL A 248 -22.49 -4.67 -1.43
CA VAL A 248 -22.15 -3.43 -0.73
C VAL A 248 -21.94 -3.78 0.75
N LEU A 249 -20.82 -3.33 1.31
CA LEU A 249 -20.56 -3.48 2.74
C LEU A 249 -20.95 -2.19 3.47
N LYS A 250 -21.69 -2.34 4.57
CA LYS A 250 -21.87 -1.27 5.56
C LYS A 250 -21.09 -1.65 6.82
N VAL A 251 -20.11 -0.85 7.15
CA VAL A 251 -19.26 -1.05 8.34
C VAL A 251 -19.63 -0.02 9.38
N GLU A 252 -20.20 -0.46 10.48
CA GLU A 252 -20.43 0.36 11.66
C GLU A 252 -19.15 0.37 12.49
N ILE A 253 -18.64 1.55 12.78
CA ILE A 253 -17.51 1.76 13.69
C ILE A 253 -17.95 2.64 14.85
N LYS A 254 -17.57 2.26 16.05
CA LYS A 254 -17.79 3.03 17.29
C LYS A 254 -16.49 3.04 18.07
N ASP A 255 -15.92 4.23 18.27
CA ASP A 255 -14.59 4.41 18.89
C ASP A 255 -13.56 3.42 18.29
N ALA A 256 -13.42 3.51 16.99
CA ALA A 256 -12.56 2.62 16.21
C ALA A 256 -11.98 3.34 14.98
N THR A 257 -10.89 2.80 14.46
CA THR A 257 -10.28 3.21 13.19
C THR A 257 -10.31 2.03 12.22
N LEU A 258 -11.07 2.14 11.15
CA LEU A 258 -11.07 1.16 10.07
C LEU A 258 -9.92 1.48 9.10
N PHE A 259 -8.95 0.58 8.95
CA PHE A 259 -7.84 0.73 8.01
C PHE A 259 -8.16 0.11 6.66
N SER A 260 -8.62 -1.13 6.64
CA SER A 260 -8.99 -1.80 5.39
C SER A 260 -10.10 -2.83 5.59
N PHE A 261 -10.73 -3.19 4.49
CA PHE A 261 -11.59 -4.37 4.37
C PHE A 261 -11.38 -5.02 3.01
N GLY A 262 -11.61 -6.31 2.93
CA GLY A 262 -11.40 -7.06 1.69
C GLY A 262 -11.74 -8.53 1.84
N TRP A 263 -11.10 -9.36 1.05
CA TRP A 263 -11.30 -10.81 1.07
C TRP A 263 -9.95 -11.52 1.04
N ILE A 264 -9.75 -12.51 1.89
CA ILE A 264 -8.53 -13.32 1.90
C ILE A 264 -8.44 -14.13 0.59
N SER A 265 -7.34 -13.98 -0.12
CA SER A 265 -7.02 -14.86 -1.25
C SER A 265 -6.65 -16.24 -0.70
N ARG A 266 -7.32 -17.33 -1.19
CA ARG A 266 -6.98 -18.73 -0.81
C ARG A 266 -5.50 -19.08 -0.99
N ALA A 267 -4.75 -18.32 -1.76
CA ALA A 267 -3.31 -18.48 -1.92
C ALA A 267 -2.49 -18.03 -0.68
N ARG A 268 -3.00 -17.07 0.12
CA ARG A 268 -2.37 -16.66 1.38
C ARG A 268 -2.54 -17.71 2.49
N ASP A 269 -3.70 -18.36 2.55
CA ASP A 269 -4.04 -19.35 3.59
C ASP A 269 -3.09 -20.57 3.62
N ARG A 270 -2.50 -20.97 2.48
CA ARG A 270 -1.52 -22.07 2.42
C ARG A 270 -0.12 -21.70 2.95
N ARG A 271 0.25 -20.41 3.02
CA ARG A 271 1.57 -19.98 3.51
C ARG A 271 1.57 -19.58 4.99
N GLN A 272 0.45 -19.12 5.53
CA GLN A 272 0.34 -18.76 6.96
C GLN A 272 0.21 -19.95 7.89
N LYS A 273 -0.22 -21.14 7.42
CA LYS A 273 -0.30 -22.37 8.24
C LYS A 273 1.04 -23.10 8.49
N ARG A 274 2.17 -22.50 8.12
CA ARG A 274 3.50 -23.13 8.31
C ARG A 274 4.45 -22.36 9.23
N VAL A 275 3.96 -21.53 10.11
CA VAL A 275 4.80 -20.89 11.13
C VAL A 275 4.06 -20.92 12.46
N TYR A 276 4.10 -22.09 13.09
CA TYR A 276 4.05 -22.24 14.54
C TYR A 276 5.04 -23.34 14.92
#